data_1395aa2e8038cfb1245228d7e5e1062b
#
_entry.id   1395aa2e8038cfb1245228d7e5e1062b
#
_cell.length_a   1.000
_cell.length_b   1.000
_cell.length_c   1.000
_cell.angle_alpha   90.00
_cell.angle_beta   90.00
_cell.angle_gamma   90.00
#
_symmetry.space_group_name_H-M   'P 1'
#
loop_
_entity.id
_entity.type
_entity.pdbx_description
1 polymer ?
#
loop_
_entity_poly.entity_id
_entity_poly.type
_entity_poly.pdbx_seq_one_letter_code
_entity_poly.pdbx_strand_id
1 'polypeptide(L)'
;MSNGIEGDRSRAREQLEKGKQLYRDDQDEQAVQAFQEAVKLDPDLAEAHFRLGLGYEALGKREESEAEYKKAVETYKKYLADHEDDAEAHYDLGQTYAGLGQYSDAIREYRQATKLKENDPDIYYDLGVAHTKLAQYDAAAAAFSKSLEIDPENYRAQDGLDEAKAGIKRIRDGRRHQEDLLKKQKEEELKKAGASPSPGI
;
A
#
# COMPACT_ATOMS: atom_id res chain seq x y z
N MET A 1 -35.71 -8.11 -18.96
CA MET A 1 -34.25 -7.91 -19.13
C MET A 1 -33.53 -7.75 -17.80
N SER A 2 -34.16 -7.22 -16.72
CA SER A 2 -33.53 -7.06 -15.38
C SER A 2 -33.16 -8.38 -14.68
N ASN A 3 -33.98 -9.43 -14.77
CA ASN A 3 -33.74 -10.71 -14.09
C ASN A 3 -32.45 -11.44 -14.57
N GLY A 4 -32.01 -11.22 -15.81
CA GLY A 4 -30.76 -11.81 -16.32
C GLY A 4 -29.54 -11.16 -15.71
N ILE A 5 -29.53 -9.84 -15.62
CA ILE A 5 -28.40 -9.06 -15.08
C ILE A 5 -28.22 -9.33 -13.57
N GLU A 6 -29.31 -9.41 -12.80
CA GLU A 6 -29.23 -9.77 -11.37
C GLU A 6 -28.71 -11.19 -11.16
N GLY A 7 -29.13 -12.14 -12.03
CA GLY A 7 -28.61 -13.50 -11.99
C GLY A 7 -27.12 -13.58 -12.32
N ASP A 8 -26.64 -12.78 -13.27
CA ASP A 8 -25.22 -12.73 -13.63
C ASP A 8 -24.39 -12.10 -12.52
N ARG A 9 -24.84 -11.03 -11.89
CA ARG A 9 -24.18 -10.43 -10.71
C ARG A 9 -24.10 -11.38 -9.52
N SER A 10 -25.15 -12.16 -9.23
CA SER A 10 -25.12 -13.16 -8.17
C SER A 10 -24.05 -14.23 -8.46
N ARG A 11 -24.03 -14.76 -9.69
CA ARG A 11 -23.04 -15.74 -10.12
C ARG A 11 -21.62 -15.18 -10.14
N ALA A 12 -21.43 -13.91 -10.48
CA ALA A 12 -20.14 -13.24 -10.43
C ALA A 12 -19.59 -13.24 -8.99
N ARG A 13 -20.43 -12.91 -8.01
CA ARG A 13 -20.04 -12.95 -6.59
C ARG A 13 -19.74 -14.36 -6.11
N GLU A 14 -20.49 -15.37 -6.54
CA GLU A 14 -20.20 -16.78 -6.22
C GLU A 14 -18.82 -17.22 -6.78
N GLN A 15 -18.51 -16.83 -8.01
CA GLN A 15 -17.20 -17.13 -8.61
C GLN A 15 -16.08 -16.36 -7.92
N LEU A 16 -16.31 -15.11 -7.52
CA LEU A 16 -15.36 -14.32 -6.73
C LEU A 16 -15.04 -15.01 -5.40
N GLU A 17 -16.05 -15.41 -4.63
CA GLU A 17 -15.83 -16.11 -3.34
C GLU A 17 -15.15 -17.47 -3.53
N LYS A 18 -15.52 -18.21 -4.57
CA LYS A 18 -14.81 -19.45 -4.94
C LYS A 18 -13.33 -19.19 -5.25
N GLY A 19 -13.05 -18.15 -6.03
CA GLY A 19 -11.68 -17.76 -6.37
C GLY A 19 -10.88 -17.35 -5.13
N LYS A 20 -11.49 -16.59 -4.21
CA LYS A 20 -10.86 -16.20 -2.94
C LYS A 20 -10.52 -17.42 -2.08
N GLN A 21 -11.39 -18.44 -2.05
CA GLN A 21 -11.08 -19.68 -1.33
C GLN A 21 -9.92 -20.44 -1.99
N LEU A 22 -9.96 -20.60 -3.31
CA LEU A 22 -8.89 -21.27 -4.07
C LEU A 22 -7.53 -20.57 -3.89
N TYR A 23 -7.51 -19.25 -3.86
CA TYR A 23 -6.31 -18.46 -3.63
C TYR A 23 -5.74 -18.67 -2.23
N ARG A 24 -6.60 -18.77 -1.18
CA ARG A 24 -6.17 -19.12 0.19
C ARG A 24 -5.61 -20.53 0.30
N ASP A 25 -6.04 -21.43 -0.58
CA ASP A 25 -5.60 -22.83 -0.63
C ASP A 25 -4.40 -23.03 -1.57
N ASP A 26 -3.70 -21.93 -1.96
CA ASP A 26 -2.54 -21.91 -2.87
C ASP A 26 -2.82 -22.53 -4.25
N GLN A 27 -4.09 -22.50 -4.71
CA GLN A 27 -4.52 -23.01 -6.01
C GLN A 27 -4.67 -21.89 -7.03
N ASP A 28 -3.55 -21.17 -7.29
CA ASP A 28 -3.54 -19.90 -8.00
C ASP A 28 -4.13 -19.98 -9.41
N GLU A 29 -3.83 -21.04 -10.20
CA GLU A 29 -4.38 -21.19 -11.54
C GLU A 29 -5.90 -21.35 -11.53
N GLN A 30 -6.43 -22.09 -10.55
CA GLN A 30 -7.88 -22.28 -10.41
C GLN A 30 -8.55 -21.01 -9.88
N ALA A 31 -7.89 -20.28 -8.97
CA ALA A 31 -8.34 -18.98 -8.48
C ALA A 31 -8.46 -17.97 -9.62
N VAL A 32 -7.44 -17.87 -10.47
CA VAL A 32 -7.46 -17.00 -11.67
C VAL A 32 -8.63 -17.35 -12.59
N GLN A 33 -8.90 -18.63 -12.84
CA GLN A 33 -10.04 -19.04 -13.67
C GLN A 33 -11.39 -18.60 -13.06
N ALA A 34 -11.55 -18.74 -11.74
CA ALA A 34 -12.77 -18.31 -11.05
C ALA A 34 -12.91 -16.77 -11.08
N PHE A 35 -11.82 -16.02 -10.88
CA PHE A 35 -11.84 -14.56 -10.98
C PHE A 35 -12.12 -14.08 -12.41
N GLN A 36 -11.57 -14.73 -13.43
CA GLN A 36 -11.88 -14.44 -14.84
C GLN A 36 -13.38 -14.63 -15.14
N GLU A 37 -13.98 -15.70 -14.63
CA GLU A 37 -15.43 -15.93 -14.82
C GLU A 37 -16.27 -14.87 -14.07
N ALA A 38 -15.82 -14.44 -12.86
CA ALA A 38 -16.46 -13.35 -12.13
C ALA A 38 -16.46 -12.04 -12.94
N VAL A 39 -15.28 -11.65 -13.46
CA VAL A 39 -15.12 -10.45 -14.31
C VAL A 39 -15.96 -10.52 -15.59
N LYS A 40 -16.05 -11.69 -16.20
CA LYS A 40 -16.87 -11.91 -17.40
C LYS A 40 -18.37 -11.76 -17.12
N LEU A 41 -18.84 -12.24 -15.96
CA LEU A 41 -20.22 -12.17 -15.55
C LEU A 41 -20.64 -10.76 -15.09
N ASP A 42 -19.75 -10.07 -14.39
CA ASP A 42 -19.93 -8.68 -13.95
C ASP A 42 -18.64 -7.86 -14.13
N PRO A 43 -18.46 -7.20 -15.27
CA PRO A 43 -17.29 -6.35 -15.55
C PRO A 43 -17.19 -5.10 -14.67
N ASP A 44 -18.25 -4.72 -13.97
CA ASP A 44 -18.27 -3.61 -13.02
C ASP A 44 -17.96 -4.06 -11.57
N LEU A 45 -17.65 -5.34 -11.33
CA LEU A 45 -17.27 -5.86 -10.02
C LEU A 45 -15.78 -5.57 -9.74
N ALA A 46 -15.52 -4.43 -9.09
CA ALA A 46 -14.16 -3.93 -8.85
C ALA A 46 -13.27 -4.94 -8.12
N GLU A 47 -13.78 -5.60 -7.07
CA GLU A 47 -13.04 -6.60 -6.31
C GLU A 47 -12.61 -7.78 -7.20
N ALA A 48 -13.42 -8.18 -8.20
CA ALA A 48 -13.04 -9.27 -9.08
C ALA A 48 -11.81 -8.93 -9.94
N HIS A 49 -11.73 -7.70 -10.47
CA HIS A 49 -10.55 -7.21 -11.18
C HIS A 49 -9.33 -7.15 -10.26
N PHE A 50 -9.48 -6.65 -9.04
CA PHE A 50 -8.39 -6.60 -8.06
C PHE A 50 -7.88 -8.01 -7.73
N ARG A 51 -8.78 -8.96 -7.42
CA ARG A 51 -8.41 -10.35 -7.11
C ARG A 51 -7.79 -11.07 -8.31
N LEU A 52 -8.27 -10.78 -9.52
CA LEU A 52 -7.66 -11.30 -10.75
C LEU A 52 -6.24 -10.77 -10.93
N GLY A 53 -6.02 -9.48 -10.65
CA GLY A 53 -4.68 -8.87 -10.64
C GLY A 53 -3.73 -9.57 -9.67
N LEU A 54 -4.16 -9.82 -8.41
CA LEU A 54 -3.41 -10.57 -7.42
C LEU A 54 -3.09 -12.01 -7.89
N GLY A 55 -4.09 -12.70 -8.46
CA GLY A 55 -3.88 -14.05 -8.99
C GLY A 55 -2.87 -14.09 -10.12
N TYR A 56 -2.89 -13.12 -11.03
CA TYR A 56 -1.87 -13.00 -12.08
C TYR A 56 -0.48 -12.67 -11.51
N GLU A 57 -0.41 -11.85 -10.46
CA GLU A 57 0.86 -11.56 -9.77
C GLU A 57 1.47 -12.82 -9.15
N ALA A 58 0.65 -13.65 -8.47
CA ALA A 58 1.07 -14.95 -7.92
C ALA A 58 1.61 -15.90 -9.00
N LEU A 59 1.02 -15.88 -10.21
CA LEU A 59 1.49 -16.64 -11.36
C LEU A 59 2.67 -15.99 -12.11
N GLY A 60 3.19 -14.85 -11.65
CA GLY A 60 4.27 -14.11 -12.30
C GLY A 60 3.88 -13.43 -13.62
N LYS A 61 2.59 -13.31 -13.93
CA LYS A 61 2.02 -12.68 -15.14
C LYS A 61 1.85 -11.18 -14.92
N ARG A 62 2.97 -10.47 -14.96
CA ARG A 62 3.03 -9.06 -14.55
C ARG A 62 2.20 -8.13 -15.42
N GLU A 63 2.22 -8.32 -16.75
CA GLU A 63 1.48 -7.45 -17.67
C GLU A 63 -0.03 -7.61 -17.51
N GLU A 64 -0.49 -8.85 -17.35
CA GLU A 64 -1.89 -9.16 -17.11
C GLU A 64 -2.35 -8.64 -15.74
N SER A 65 -1.51 -8.79 -14.70
CA SER A 65 -1.76 -8.24 -13.36
C SER A 65 -1.94 -6.72 -13.41
N GLU A 66 -1.01 -6.01 -14.05
CA GLU A 66 -1.06 -4.54 -14.19
C GLU A 66 -2.31 -4.08 -14.95
N ALA A 67 -2.70 -4.81 -16.00
CA ALA A 67 -3.91 -4.50 -16.77
C ALA A 67 -5.19 -4.64 -15.92
N GLU A 68 -5.28 -5.68 -15.10
CA GLU A 68 -6.44 -5.90 -14.23
C GLU A 68 -6.47 -4.92 -13.06
N TYR A 69 -5.32 -4.57 -12.45
CA TYR A 69 -5.26 -3.51 -11.44
C TYR A 69 -5.71 -2.14 -11.99
N LYS A 70 -5.36 -1.79 -13.22
CA LYS A 70 -5.85 -0.54 -13.86
C LYS A 70 -7.36 -0.54 -13.99
N LYS A 71 -7.97 -1.65 -14.41
CA LYS A 71 -9.42 -1.79 -14.47
C LYS A 71 -10.06 -1.73 -13.08
N ALA A 72 -9.45 -2.37 -12.08
CA ALA A 72 -9.91 -2.29 -10.71
C ALA A 72 -9.92 -0.83 -10.20
N VAL A 73 -8.86 -0.04 -10.47
CA VAL A 73 -8.83 1.38 -10.11
C VAL A 73 -9.99 2.16 -10.75
N GLU A 74 -10.25 1.96 -12.05
CA GLU A 74 -11.35 2.65 -12.74
C GLU A 74 -12.70 2.28 -12.15
N THR A 75 -12.90 0.99 -11.87
CA THR A 75 -14.17 0.45 -11.36
C THR A 75 -14.41 0.85 -9.90
N TYR A 76 -13.37 0.81 -9.03
CA TYR A 76 -13.48 1.31 -7.66
C TYR A 76 -13.77 2.81 -7.62
N LYS A 77 -13.11 3.62 -8.46
CA LYS A 77 -13.41 5.06 -8.53
C LYS A 77 -14.87 5.33 -8.94
N LYS A 78 -15.38 4.58 -9.90
CA LYS A 78 -16.79 4.68 -10.31
C LYS A 78 -17.73 4.29 -9.16
N TYR A 79 -17.43 3.21 -8.44
CA TYR A 79 -18.20 2.76 -7.30
C TYR A 79 -18.20 3.77 -6.15
N LEU A 80 -17.02 4.26 -5.78
CA LEU A 80 -16.84 5.22 -4.68
C LEU A 80 -17.43 6.60 -4.95
N ALA A 81 -17.75 6.95 -6.21
CA ALA A 81 -18.43 8.20 -6.51
C ALA A 81 -19.85 8.27 -5.88
N ASP A 82 -20.48 7.09 -5.72
CA ASP A 82 -21.80 6.98 -5.10
C ASP A 82 -21.76 6.36 -3.69
N HIS A 83 -20.59 5.87 -3.25
CA HIS A 83 -20.38 5.15 -1.98
C HIS A 83 -19.11 5.64 -1.27
N GLU A 84 -18.98 6.95 -1.09
CA GLU A 84 -17.77 7.61 -0.57
C GLU A 84 -17.43 7.23 0.90
N ASP A 85 -18.32 6.60 1.61
CA ASP A 85 -18.17 6.13 2.99
C ASP A 85 -17.93 4.61 3.12
N ASP A 86 -17.64 3.93 2.00
CA ASP A 86 -17.28 2.52 2.02
C ASP A 86 -15.78 2.33 2.32
N ALA A 87 -15.49 2.01 3.59
CA ALA A 87 -14.12 1.82 4.09
C ALA A 87 -13.39 0.68 3.40
N GLU A 88 -14.08 -0.41 3.07
CA GLU A 88 -13.51 -1.59 2.43
C GLU A 88 -13.14 -1.28 0.98
N ALA A 89 -14.00 -0.58 0.26
CA ALA A 89 -13.71 -0.15 -1.10
C ALA A 89 -12.52 0.83 -1.17
N HIS A 90 -12.37 1.75 -0.22
CA HIS A 90 -11.17 2.59 -0.10
C HIS A 90 -9.93 1.77 0.20
N TYR A 91 -10.02 0.79 1.10
CA TYR A 91 -8.89 -0.09 1.43
C TYR A 91 -8.43 -0.90 0.21
N ASP A 92 -9.36 -1.56 -0.48
CA ASP A 92 -9.08 -2.35 -1.68
C ASP A 92 -8.52 -1.49 -2.83
N LEU A 93 -9.04 -0.26 -3.00
CA LEU A 93 -8.48 0.69 -3.96
C LEU A 93 -7.05 1.08 -3.58
N GLY A 94 -6.78 1.26 -2.28
CA GLY A 94 -5.43 1.49 -1.75
C GLY A 94 -4.48 0.34 -2.07
N GLN A 95 -4.91 -0.90 -1.83
CA GLN A 95 -4.14 -2.11 -2.18
C GLN A 95 -3.91 -2.21 -3.70
N THR A 96 -4.92 -1.89 -4.50
CA THR A 96 -4.82 -1.88 -5.97
C THR A 96 -3.76 -0.86 -6.43
N TYR A 97 -3.73 0.34 -5.86
CA TYR A 97 -2.69 1.33 -6.14
C TYR A 97 -1.31 0.86 -5.69
N ALA A 98 -1.20 0.20 -4.53
CA ALA A 98 0.05 -0.36 -4.05
C ALA A 98 0.58 -1.46 -4.99
N GLY A 99 -0.28 -2.32 -5.52
CA GLY A 99 0.06 -3.32 -6.55
C GLY A 99 0.60 -2.69 -7.85
N LEU A 100 0.09 -1.51 -8.22
CA LEU A 100 0.61 -0.70 -9.33
C LEU A 100 1.89 0.10 -8.97
N GLY A 101 2.39 0.03 -7.74
CA GLY A 101 3.52 0.84 -7.26
C GLY A 101 3.17 2.33 -7.06
N GLN A 102 1.89 2.70 -7.12
CA GLN A 102 1.39 4.06 -6.95
C GLN A 102 1.17 4.37 -5.47
N TYR A 103 2.24 4.31 -4.67
CA TYR A 103 2.16 4.38 -3.20
C TYR A 103 1.58 5.69 -2.65
N SER A 104 1.75 6.81 -3.36
CA SER A 104 1.14 8.09 -2.94
C SER A 104 -0.39 8.05 -3.02
N ASP A 105 -0.94 7.41 -4.06
CA ASP A 105 -2.38 7.22 -4.22
C ASP A 105 -2.89 6.19 -3.21
N ALA A 106 -2.15 5.09 -3.00
CA ALA A 106 -2.46 4.10 -1.97
C ALA A 106 -2.58 4.73 -0.58
N ILE A 107 -1.62 5.57 -0.19
CA ILE A 107 -1.66 6.30 1.09
C ILE A 107 -2.92 7.16 1.22
N ARG A 108 -3.33 7.83 0.14
CA ARG A 108 -4.56 8.65 0.18
C ARG A 108 -5.79 7.79 0.48
N GLU A 109 -5.93 6.67 -0.19
CA GLU A 109 -7.07 5.77 -0.02
C GLU A 109 -7.04 5.05 1.35
N TYR A 110 -5.88 4.55 1.79
CA TYR A 110 -5.74 3.99 3.13
C TYR A 110 -6.09 4.99 4.25
N ARG A 111 -5.73 6.26 4.07
CA ARG A 111 -6.15 7.31 5.03
C ARG A 111 -7.65 7.56 5.04
N GLN A 112 -8.36 7.39 3.94
CA GLN A 112 -9.81 7.43 3.95
C GLN A 112 -10.37 6.20 4.66
N ALA A 113 -9.87 5.02 4.35
CA ALA A 113 -10.26 3.79 5.03
C ALA A 113 -10.05 3.87 6.54
N THR A 114 -8.91 4.40 7.03
CA THR A 114 -8.64 4.56 8.47
C THR A 114 -9.58 5.56 9.17
N LYS A 115 -10.09 6.57 8.47
CA LYS A 115 -11.09 7.50 9.05
C LYS A 115 -12.46 6.84 9.20
N LEU A 116 -12.80 5.93 8.30
CA LEU A 116 -14.08 5.23 8.29
C LEU A 116 -14.06 3.99 9.20
N LYS A 117 -12.90 3.35 9.31
CA LYS A 117 -12.68 2.14 10.12
C LYS A 117 -11.41 2.29 10.95
N GLU A 118 -11.54 2.97 12.10
CA GLU A 118 -10.41 3.37 12.95
C GLU A 118 -9.68 2.21 13.66
N ASN A 119 -10.33 1.07 13.83
CA ASN A 119 -9.84 -0.07 14.62
C ASN A 119 -9.50 -1.29 13.74
N ASP A 120 -8.96 -1.07 12.55
CA ASP A 120 -8.51 -2.15 11.68
C ASP A 120 -6.97 -2.13 11.58
N PRO A 121 -6.27 -3.11 12.19
CA PRO A 121 -4.80 -3.10 12.23
C PRO A 121 -4.16 -3.33 10.85
N ASP A 122 -4.85 -4.02 9.92
CA ASP A 122 -4.32 -4.32 8.59
C ASP A 122 -4.24 -3.07 7.74
N ILE A 123 -5.23 -2.16 7.82
CA ILE A 123 -5.19 -0.89 7.09
C ILE A 123 -3.98 -0.04 7.54
N TYR A 124 -3.72 0.03 8.85
CA TYR A 124 -2.56 0.77 9.37
C TYR A 124 -1.24 0.09 9.02
N TYR A 125 -1.19 -1.24 8.98
CA TYR A 125 -0.03 -1.97 8.51
C TYR A 125 0.29 -1.61 7.06
N ASP A 126 -0.68 -1.72 6.14
CA ASP A 126 -0.49 -1.42 4.72
C ASP A 126 -0.17 0.05 4.47
N LEU A 127 -0.75 0.97 5.26
CA LEU A 127 -0.38 2.39 5.25
C LEU A 127 1.09 2.58 5.63
N GLY A 128 1.58 1.86 6.65
CA GLY A 128 2.99 1.85 7.06
C GLY A 128 3.91 1.33 5.96
N VAL A 129 3.54 0.24 5.31
CA VAL A 129 4.27 -0.33 4.16
C VAL A 129 4.36 0.68 3.02
N ALA A 130 3.25 1.32 2.64
CA ALA A 130 3.22 2.32 1.58
C ALA A 130 4.11 3.53 1.90
N HIS A 131 4.12 4.01 3.15
CA HIS A 131 5.03 5.06 3.60
C HIS A 131 6.50 4.61 3.56
N THR A 132 6.80 3.37 3.92
CA THR A 132 8.17 2.80 3.83
C THR A 132 8.67 2.78 2.39
N LYS A 133 7.82 2.39 1.42
CA LYS A 133 8.16 2.41 -0.02
C LYS A 133 8.52 3.80 -0.54
N LEU A 134 8.00 4.85 0.07
CA LEU A 134 8.35 6.25 -0.24
C LEU A 134 9.44 6.83 0.67
N ALA A 135 10.12 5.99 1.47
CA ALA A 135 11.14 6.38 2.45
C ALA A 135 10.63 7.44 3.47
N GLN A 136 9.32 7.49 3.71
CA GLN A 136 8.67 8.36 4.68
C GLN A 136 8.65 7.66 6.07
N TYR A 137 9.82 7.38 6.61
CA TYR A 137 9.98 6.48 7.76
C TYR A 137 9.32 6.96 9.06
N ASP A 138 9.21 8.27 9.29
CA ASP A 138 8.50 8.79 10.48
C ASP A 138 6.99 8.48 10.39
N ALA A 139 6.39 8.67 9.22
CA ALA A 139 4.98 8.33 8.98
C ALA A 139 4.75 6.82 8.99
N ALA A 140 5.68 6.04 8.45
CA ALA A 140 5.64 4.58 8.49
C ALA A 140 5.66 4.07 9.95
N ALA A 141 6.58 4.57 10.79
CA ALA A 141 6.67 4.21 12.19
C ALA A 141 5.39 4.54 12.97
N ALA A 142 4.76 5.69 12.68
CA ALA A 142 3.48 6.07 13.29
C ALA A 142 2.35 5.10 12.88
N ALA A 143 2.27 4.72 11.60
CA ALA A 143 1.25 3.81 11.11
C ALA A 143 1.43 2.38 11.68
N PHE A 144 2.65 1.83 11.68
CA PHE A 144 2.93 0.53 12.30
C PHE A 144 2.67 0.53 13.80
N SER A 145 3.02 1.62 14.52
CA SER A 145 2.71 1.75 15.94
C SER A 145 1.20 1.73 16.18
N LYS A 146 0.41 2.36 15.30
CA LYS A 146 -1.05 2.33 15.40
C LYS A 146 -1.63 0.94 15.15
N SER A 147 -1.08 0.18 14.17
CA SER A 147 -1.43 -1.22 13.97
C SER A 147 -1.18 -2.05 15.23
N LEU A 148 -0.02 -1.86 15.91
CA LEU A 148 0.34 -2.57 17.14
C LEU A 148 -0.47 -2.13 18.37
N GLU A 149 -0.96 -0.89 18.43
CA GLU A 149 -1.89 -0.46 19.47
C GLU A 149 -3.23 -1.20 19.39
N ILE A 150 -3.68 -1.54 18.17
CA ILE A 150 -4.92 -2.27 17.91
C ILE A 150 -4.70 -3.77 18.06
N ASP A 151 -3.66 -4.31 17.46
CA ASP A 151 -3.25 -5.71 17.55
C ASP A 151 -1.77 -5.83 17.96
N PRO A 152 -1.50 -5.99 19.28
CA PRO A 152 -0.13 -6.13 19.78
C PRO A 152 0.61 -7.39 19.32
N GLU A 153 -0.11 -8.39 18.78
CA GLU A 153 0.48 -9.63 18.28
C GLU A 153 0.80 -9.58 16.78
N ASN A 154 0.57 -8.45 16.12
CA ASN A 154 0.92 -8.25 14.72
C ASN A 154 2.45 -8.15 14.54
N TYR A 155 3.13 -9.31 14.45
CA TYR A 155 4.57 -9.37 14.26
C TYR A 155 5.04 -8.68 12.97
N ARG A 156 4.21 -8.68 11.91
CA ARG A 156 4.53 -7.98 10.65
C ARG A 156 4.63 -6.47 10.85
N ALA A 157 3.73 -5.90 11.66
CA ALA A 157 3.78 -4.49 12.01
C ALA A 157 4.97 -4.18 12.93
N GLN A 158 5.37 -5.12 13.80
CA GLN A 158 6.58 -4.97 14.63
C GLN A 158 7.84 -4.91 13.76
N ASP A 159 7.99 -5.83 12.83
CA ASP A 159 9.12 -5.85 11.88
C ASP A 159 9.17 -4.56 11.04
N GLY A 160 8.02 -4.12 10.53
CA GLY A 160 7.88 -2.86 9.79
C GLY A 160 8.26 -1.63 10.62
N LEU A 161 7.88 -1.60 11.89
CA LEU A 161 8.24 -0.52 12.81
C LEU A 161 9.75 -0.47 13.06
N ASP A 162 10.40 -1.62 13.21
CA ASP A 162 11.84 -1.70 13.44
C ASP A 162 12.61 -1.30 12.18
N GLU A 163 12.14 -1.68 10.98
CA GLU A 163 12.69 -1.21 9.71
C GLU A 163 12.55 0.31 9.56
N ALA A 164 11.39 0.87 9.87
CA ALA A 164 11.15 2.31 9.82
C ALA A 164 12.07 3.07 10.78
N LYS A 165 12.22 2.61 12.03
CA LYS A 165 13.17 3.18 13.00
C LYS A 165 14.63 3.12 12.51
N ALA A 166 15.02 2.02 11.88
CA ALA A 166 16.35 1.90 11.26
C ALA A 166 16.52 2.89 10.10
N GLY A 167 15.48 3.12 9.30
CA GLY A 167 15.44 4.13 8.24
C GLY A 167 15.64 5.56 8.78
N ILE A 168 14.91 5.94 9.83
CA ILE A 168 15.05 7.22 10.53
C ILE A 168 16.50 7.42 11.01
N LYS A 169 17.04 6.38 11.64
CA LYS A 169 18.44 6.42 12.13
C LYS A 169 19.44 6.64 10.99
N ARG A 170 19.30 5.89 9.88
CA ARG A 170 20.18 6.04 8.71
C ARG A 170 20.17 7.47 8.16
N ILE A 171 18.99 8.09 8.04
CA ILE A 171 18.83 9.46 7.55
C ILE A 171 19.51 10.45 8.52
N ARG A 172 19.26 10.30 9.81
CA ARG A 172 19.86 11.17 10.84
C ARG A 172 21.37 11.08 10.87
N ASP A 173 21.93 9.86 10.83
CA ASP A 173 23.37 9.64 10.89
C ASP A 173 24.05 10.16 9.61
N GLY A 174 23.41 9.98 8.43
CA GLY A 174 23.88 10.55 7.16
C GLY A 174 23.89 12.08 7.18
N ARG A 175 22.85 12.73 7.72
CA ARG A 175 22.80 14.20 7.87
C ARG A 175 23.91 14.70 8.77
N ARG A 176 24.11 14.07 9.93
CA ARG A 176 25.20 14.41 10.85
C ARG A 176 26.57 14.31 10.17
N HIS A 177 26.82 13.22 9.46
CA HIS A 177 28.06 13.04 8.72
C HIS A 177 28.31 14.15 7.69
N GLN A 178 27.28 14.54 6.95
CA GLN A 178 27.36 15.62 5.97
C GLN A 178 27.64 16.98 6.64
N GLU A 179 27.01 17.25 7.79
CA GLU A 179 27.27 18.48 8.57
C GLU A 179 28.72 18.51 9.07
N ASP A 180 29.26 17.39 9.53
CA ASP A 180 30.65 17.29 9.99
C ASP A 180 31.68 17.51 8.84
N LEU A 181 31.37 16.98 7.64
CA LEU A 181 32.19 17.23 6.45
C LEU A 181 32.19 18.71 6.06
N LEU A 182 31.03 19.34 6.04
CA LEU A 182 30.89 20.78 5.74
C LEU A 182 31.65 21.65 6.75
N LYS A 183 31.61 21.30 8.04
CA LYS A 183 32.41 22.00 9.08
C LYS A 183 33.89 21.91 8.80
N LYS A 184 34.39 20.67 8.51
CA LYS A 184 35.83 20.47 8.20
C LYS A 184 36.27 21.26 6.96
N GLN A 185 35.44 21.26 5.90
CA GLN A 185 35.76 22.04 4.70
C GLN A 185 35.87 23.55 5.00
N LYS A 186 34.91 24.12 5.76
CA LYS A 186 34.94 25.51 6.18
C LYS A 186 36.19 25.85 7.04
N GLU A 187 36.58 24.96 7.95
CA GLU A 187 37.79 25.15 8.77
C GLU A 187 39.05 25.14 7.91
N GLU A 188 39.15 24.26 6.92
CA GLU A 188 40.26 24.23 5.98
C GLU A 188 40.33 25.46 5.09
N GLU A 189 39.20 25.95 4.61
CA GLU A 189 39.12 27.21 3.83
C GLU A 189 39.57 28.40 4.67
N LEU A 190 39.14 28.50 5.92
CA LEU A 190 39.55 29.56 6.85
C LEU A 190 41.06 29.52 7.12
N LYS A 191 41.61 28.32 7.32
CA LYS A 191 43.08 28.14 7.49
C LYS A 191 43.85 28.56 6.24
N LYS A 192 43.35 28.24 5.04
CA LYS A 192 43.98 28.66 3.75
C LYS A 192 43.87 30.17 3.51
N ALA A 193 42.80 30.81 3.98
CA ALA A 193 42.58 32.24 3.86
C ALA A 193 43.40 33.08 4.90
N GLY A 194 44.18 32.46 5.77
CA GLY A 194 44.98 33.16 6.78
C GLY A 194 44.19 33.78 7.93
N ALA A 195 42.93 33.45 8.06
CA ALA A 195 42.06 33.91 9.16
C ALA A 195 42.16 32.92 10.33
N SER A 196 42.67 33.38 11.49
CA SER A 196 42.63 32.62 12.74
C SER A 196 41.16 32.41 13.15
N PRO A 197 40.78 31.22 13.64
CA PRO A 197 39.41 31.01 14.16
C PRO A 197 39.20 31.94 15.36
N SER A 198 38.15 32.73 15.33
CA SER A 198 37.70 33.51 16.50
C SER A 198 37.33 32.54 17.62
N PRO A 199 37.88 32.70 18.86
CA PRO A 199 37.48 31.90 19.99
C PRO A 199 35.98 32.17 20.25
N GLY A 200 35.17 31.13 20.16
CA GLY A 200 33.74 31.18 20.47
C GLY A 200 33.50 31.65 21.89
N ILE A 201 32.59 32.59 22.03
CA ILE A 201 31.95 33.02 23.29
C ILE A 201 30.85 32.01 23.67
#